data_918a19c1c661791405a9fe3c973dc806
#
_entry.id   918a19c1c661791405a9fe3c973dc806
#
_cell.length_a   1.000
_cell.length_b   1.000
_cell.length_c   1.000
_cell.angle_alpha   90.00
_cell.angle_beta   90.00
_cell.angle_gamma   90.00
#
_symmetry.space_group_name_H-M   'P 1'
#
loop_
_entity.id
_entity.type
_entity.pdbx_description
1 polymer ?
#
loop_
_entity_poly.entity_id
_entity_poly.type
_entity_poly.pdbx_seq_one_letter_code
_entity_poly.pdbx_strand_id
1 'polypeptide(L)'
;MQGTKYLGEIIKEEGLEFGSNTMIVAPVGSGKTYYILNDLCIKAKRVLYLCDNGNLKSQVEKDSDKAGIKDMICKFDVLSYKTFGMKVKNDTLNKFIKQYDMIICDEVHNLLDYQSFKKDGDLLVARIKLFDRYEYTKIVFFTATPYYLDKLAKENDDLGAYFTTYDFTKHPNINRYIEKRKAFINHISQIQFQLDQYEQSFKYRNLKCLIYTSNISDMKFLEDMCISRNLKPICIWSTNADIPMTEEQLKVREYLLEHGELLEGYNVLIINRATETGVNIIDKDMNLVIVNTTNITQQVQARGRVRHDVDLLVVKTHENEKVKLALEIDEKLLNVDLLKTDIEDKIIHAYGLKDEWNRFYSVKRLATALEPKGYKMESYRKTVKGKKYTFYKITKLDK
;
A
#
# COMPACT_ATOMS: atom_id res chain seq x y z
N MET A 1 -22.29 5.14 -16.32
CA MET A 1 -21.28 4.83 -15.27
C MET A 1 -22.00 5.00 -13.95
N GLN A 2 -22.17 3.92 -13.15
CA GLN A 2 -22.61 4.07 -11.78
C GLN A 2 -21.50 4.81 -11.02
N GLY A 3 -21.85 5.91 -10.33
CA GLY A 3 -20.86 6.71 -9.61
C GLY A 3 -20.26 5.89 -8.46
N THR A 4 -18.97 6.09 -8.22
CA THR A 4 -18.28 5.50 -7.05
C THR A 4 -18.83 6.14 -5.78
N LYS A 5 -19.17 5.31 -4.78
CA LYS A 5 -19.77 5.72 -3.49
C LYS A 5 -18.78 5.51 -2.36
N TYR A 6 -18.80 6.39 -1.39
CA TYR A 6 -18.06 6.21 -0.15
C TYR A 6 -18.75 5.20 0.77
N LEU A 7 -17.99 4.63 1.68
CA LEU A 7 -18.45 3.59 2.61
C LEU A 7 -19.75 3.97 3.36
N GLY A 8 -19.82 5.19 3.88
CA GLY A 8 -21.00 5.68 4.60
C GLY A 8 -22.27 5.73 3.76
N GLU A 9 -22.14 6.08 2.47
CA GLU A 9 -23.27 6.12 1.54
C GLU A 9 -23.81 4.71 1.28
N ILE A 10 -22.92 3.73 1.08
CA ILE A 10 -23.31 2.34 0.86
C ILE A 10 -23.99 1.77 2.11
N ILE A 11 -23.39 1.95 3.30
CA ILE A 11 -23.96 1.46 4.56
C ILE A 11 -25.37 2.03 4.78
N LYS A 12 -25.56 3.31 4.47
CA LYS A 12 -26.87 3.98 4.59
C LYS A 12 -27.90 3.44 3.59
N GLU A 13 -27.50 3.25 2.34
CA GLU A 13 -28.39 2.72 1.30
C GLU A 13 -28.81 1.27 1.54
N GLU A 14 -27.88 0.44 2.04
CA GLU A 14 -28.15 -0.95 2.37
C GLU A 14 -28.86 -1.11 3.72
N GLY A 15 -29.06 -0.03 4.46
CA GLY A 15 -29.73 -0.05 5.77
C GLY A 15 -28.99 -0.88 6.81
N LEU A 16 -27.64 -0.92 6.74
CA LEU A 16 -26.85 -1.77 7.62
C LEU A 16 -26.76 -1.18 9.03
N GLU A 17 -27.12 -1.98 10.01
CA GLU A 17 -26.95 -1.67 11.43
C GLU A 17 -25.89 -2.60 12.03
N PHE A 18 -24.95 -2.03 12.77
CA PHE A 18 -23.88 -2.79 13.37
C PHE A 18 -24.21 -3.17 14.81
N GLY A 19 -24.16 -4.47 15.05
CA GLY A 19 -24.27 -5.06 16.38
C GLY A 19 -22.99 -4.94 17.19
N SER A 20 -22.92 -5.65 18.32
CA SER A 20 -21.68 -5.85 19.05
C SER A 20 -20.70 -6.68 18.22
N ASN A 21 -19.41 -6.39 18.30
CA ASN A 21 -18.35 -7.13 17.62
C ASN A 21 -18.54 -7.21 16.09
N THR A 22 -18.66 -6.06 15.48
CA THR A 22 -18.74 -5.94 14.02
C THR A 22 -17.37 -5.65 13.41
N MET A 23 -17.03 -6.38 12.34
CA MET A 23 -15.83 -6.18 11.53
C MET A 23 -16.21 -5.56 10.18
N ILE A 24 -15.63 -4.42 9.88
CA ILE A 24 -15.85 -3.72 8.60
C ILE A 24 -14.54 -3.74 7.81
N VAL A 25 -14.57 -4.45 6.69
CA VAL A 25 -13.46 -4.55 5.75
C VAL A 25 -13.77 -3.67 4.55
N ALA A 26 -12.99 -2.62 4.34
CA ALA A 26 -13.23 -1.69 3.23
C ALA A 26 -11.89 -1.20 2.65
N PRO A 27 -11.80 -1.03 1.31
CA PRO A 27 -10.54 -0.68 0.67
C PRO A 27 -10.00 0.68 1.13
N VAL A 28 -8.71 0.92 0.86
CA VAL A 28 -8.12 2.24 1.06
C VAL A 28 -8.82 3.24 0.13
N GLY A 29 -9.06 4.47 0.62
CA GLY A 29 -9.78 5.50 -0.14
C GLY A 29 -11.31 5.40 -0.06
N SER A 30 -11.87 4.37 0.58
CA SER A 30 -13.33 4.20 0.69
C SER A 30 -14.03 5.18 1.65
N GLY A 31 -13.29 6.07 2.34
CA GLY A 31 -13.86 7.02 3.29
C GLY A 31 -14.13 6.44 4.69
N LYS A 32 -13.39 5.40 5.12
CA LYS A 32 -13.53 4.79 6.47
C LYS A 32 -13.48 5.83 7.59
N THR A 33 -12.41 6.62 7.66
CA THR A 33 -12.23 7.61 8.73
C THR A 33 -13.36 8.66 8.73
N TYR A 34 -13.78 9.10 7.55
CA TYR A 34 -14.90 10.03 7.42
C TYR A 34 -16.19 9.41 7.97
N TYR A 35 -16.52 8.18 7.57
CA TYR A 35 -17.67 7.46 8.06
C TYR A 35 -17.63 7.26 9.59
N ILE A 36 -16.46 6.88 10.12
CA ILE A 36 -16.27 6.69 11.56
C ILE A 36 -16.61 7.98 12.31
N LEU A 37 -16.02 9.10 11.92
CA LEU A 37 -16.18 10.36 12.64
C LEU A 37 -17.54 10.99 12.43
N ASN A 38 -18.07 11.04 11.21
CA ASN A 38 -19.27 11.81 10.90
C ASN A 38 -20.59 11.02 11.03
N ASP A 39 -20.52 9.68 10.94
CA ASP A 39 -21.74 8.85 10.95
C ASP A 39 -21.78 7.87 12.13
N LEU A 40 -20.66 7.21 12.46
CA LEU A 40 -20.67 6.15 13.44
C LEU A 40 -20.51 6.68 14.88
N CYS A 41 -19.57 7.59 15.13
CA CYS A 41 -19.32 8.13 16.47
C CYS A 41 -20.54 8.81 17.06
N ILE A 42 -21.31 9.54 16.25
CA ILE A 42 -22.51 10.27 16.70
C ILE A 42 -23.66 9.35 17.13
N LYS A 43 -23.58 8.04 16.84
CA LYS A 43 -24.58 7.04 17.29
C LYS A 43 -24.39 6.58 18.74
N ALA A 44 -23.34 7.05 19.43
CA ALA A 44 -23.04 6.71 20.81
C ALA A 44 -22.72 7.98 21.61
N LYS A 45 -22.96 7.95 22.92
CA LYS A 45 -22.68 9.10 23.81
C LYS A 45 -21.22 9.12 24.26
N ARG A 46 -20.59 7.97 24.39
CA ARG A 46 -19.22 7.81 24.91
C ARG A 46 -18.44 6.88 24.00
N VAL A 47 -17.48 7.43 23.29
CA VAL A 47 -16.71 6.72 22.27
C VAL A 47 -15.24 6.69 22.62
N LEU A 48 -14.62 5.53 22.50
CA LEU A 48 -13.16 5.34 22.50
C LEU A 48 -12.71 4.97 21.10
N TYR A 49 -11.84 5.79 20.51
CA TYR A 49 -11.20 5.50 19.24
C TYR A 49 -9.80 4.93 19.49
N LEU A 50 -9.54 3.75 18.98
CA LEU A 50 -8.24 3.07 19.09
C LEU A 50 -7.53 3.07 17.74
N CYS A 51 -6.26 3.46 17.75
CA CYS A 51 -5.40 3.50 16.60
C CYS A 51 -4.02 2.90 16.90
N ASP A 52 -3.22 2.72 15.85
CA ASP A 52 -1.93 2.03 15.97
C ASP A 52 -0.88 2.84 16.74
N ASN A 53 -0.72 4.11 16.41
CA ASN A 53 0.39 4.93 16.94
C ASN A 53 0.05 6.40 17.15
N GLY A 54 1.06 7.14 17.71
CA GLY A 54 0.91 8.55 18.08
C GLY A 54 0.63 9.50 16.92
N ASN A 55 1.19 9.25 15.73
CA ASN A 55 0.96 10.11 14.56
C ASN A 55 -0.50 9.99 14.09
N LEU A 56 -1.00 8.76 14.01
CA LEU A 56 -2.40 8.52 13.64
C LEU A 56 -3.35 9.06 14.71
N LYS A 57 -2.99 8.93 15.99
CA LYS A 57 -3.73 9.55 17.09
C LYS A 57 -3.88 11.06 16.89
N SER A 58 -2.78 11.76 16.67
CA SER A 58 -2.79 13.23 16.47
C SER A 58 -3.60 13.63 15.24
N GLN A 59 -3.57 12.83 14.18
CA GLN A 59 -4.39 13.06 12.98
C GLN A 59 -5.88 12.89 13.30
N VAL A 60 -6.26 11.79 13.96
CA VAL A 60 -7.66 11.54 14.35
C VAL A 60 -8.18 12.61 15.29
N GLU A 61 -7.38 13.08 16.25
CA GLU A 61 -7.73 14.20 17.13
C GLU A 61 -8.02 15.48 16.33
N LYS A 62 -7.16 15.84 15.38
CA LYS A 62 -7.38 17.01 14.48
C LYS A 62 -8.65 16.84 13.62
N ASP A 63 -8.86 15.65 13.06
CA ASP A 63 -10.00 15.37 12.20
C ASP A 63 -11.31 15.34 13.02
N SER A 64 -11.27 14.85 14.26
CA SER A 64 -12.42 14.88 15.17
C SER A 64 -12.78 16.30 15.61
N ASP A 65 -11.81 17.18 15.84
CA ASP A 65 -12.05 18.59 16.14
C ASP A 65 -12.68 19.31 14.93
N LYS A 66 -12.20 19.05 13.71
CA LYS A 66 -12.82 19.58 12.48
C LYS A 66 -14.25 19.10 12.28
N ALA A 67 -14.53 17.84 12.63
CA ALA A 67 -15.87 17.26 12.56
C ALA A 67 -16.80 17.69 13.71
N GLY A 68 -16.30 18.43 14.71
CA GLY A 68 -17.08 18.88 15.86
C GLY A 68 -17.57 17.75 16.78
N ILE A 69 -16.87 16.60 16.81
CA ILE A 69 -17.30 15.40 17.54
C ILE A 69 -17.51 15.71 19.03
N LYS A 70 -16.62 16.48 19.63
CA LYS A 70 -16.68 16.82 21.07
C LYS A 70 -17.93 17.61 21.46
N ASP A 71 -18.55 18.29 20.51
CA ASP A 71 -19.79 19.05 20.73
C ASP A 71 -21.05 18.16 20.55
N MET A 72 -20.90 17.04 19.87
CA MET A 72 -22.00 16.12 19.53
C MET A 72 -22.18 14.99 20.53
N ILE A 73 -21.11 14.58 21.23
CA ILE A 73 -21.13 13.44 22.15
C ILE A 73 -20.53 13.79 23.51
N CYS A 74 -20.93 13.05 24.56
CA CYS A 74 -20.53 13.36 25.95
C CYS A 74 -19.03 13.09 26.21
N LYS A 75 -18.43 12.11 25.51
CA LYS A 75 -17.03 11.73 25.70
C LYS A 75 -16.46 11.14 24.43
N PHE A 76 -15.31 11.69 23.98
CA PHE A 76 -14.53 11.15 22.87
C PHE A 76 -13.06 11.10 23.28
N ASP A 77 -12.52 9.89 23.39
CA ASP A 77 -11.11 9.65 23.69
C ASP A 77 -10.42 8.94 22.54
N VAL A 78 -9.17 9.31 22.26
CA VAL A 78 -8.32 8.65 21.26
C VAL A 78 -7.09 8.06 21.95
N LEU A 79 -6.87 6.77 21.83
CA LEU A 79 -5.74 6.07 22.43
C LEU A 79 -5.04 5.19 21.39
N SER A 80 -3.74 4.93 21.60
CA SER A 80 -3.09 3.83 20.90
C SER A 80 -3.47 2.49 21.51
N TYR A 81 -3.41 1.41 20.72
CA TYR A 81 -3.63 0.05 21.23
C TYR A 81 -2.76 -0.29 22.43
N LYS A 82 -1.49 0.15 22.42
CA LYS A 82 -0.57 -0.05 23.53
C LYS A 82 -1.05 0.67 24.80
N THR A 83 -1.40 1.95 24.67
CA THR A 83 -1.91 2.74 25.80
C THR A 83 -3.21 2.14 26.37
N PHE A 84 -4.09 1.65 25.50
CA PHE A 84 -5.29 0.94 25.92
C PHE A 84 -4.92 -0.32 26.72
N GLY A 85 -4.02 -1.17 26.21
CA GLY A 85 -3.56 -2.38 26.89
C GLY A 85 -3.00 -2.09 28.28
N MET A 86 -2.17 -1.04 28.43
CA MET A 86 -1.66 -0.61 29.73
C MET A 86 -2.80 -0.25 30.72
N LYS A 87 -3.85 0.43 30.24
CA LYS A 87 -4.99 0.84 31.08
C LYS A 87 -5.85 -0.34 31.52
N VAL A 88 -6.01 -1.37 30.69
CA VAL A 88 -6.88 -2.52 30.97
C VAL A 88 -6.14 -3.71 31.58
N LYS A 89 -4.82 -3.69 31.66
CA LYS A 89 -3.98 -4.81 32.14
C LYS A 89 -4.34 -5.29 33.55
N ASN A 90 -4.63 -4.36 34.46
CA ASN A 90 -4.99 -4.66 35.84
C ASN A 90 -6.49 -4.43 36.11
N ASP A 91 -7.28 -4.19 35.06
CA ASP A 91 -8.72 -3.94 35.20
C ASP A 91 -9.53 -5.23 35.08
N THR A 92 -9.53 -6.00 36.15
CA THR A 92 -10.22 -7.31 36.24
C THR A 92 -11.76 -7.20 36.08
N LEU A 93 -12.34 -6.05 36.42
CA LEU A 93 -13.79 -5.82 36.35
C LEU A 93 -14.23 -5.07 35.07
N ASN A 94 -13.29 -4.86 34.14
CA ASN A 94 -13.52 -4.13 32.89
C ASN A 94 -14.12 -2.73 33.12
N LYS A 95 -13.74 -2.05 34.23
CA LYS A 95 -14.26 -0.73 34.58
C LYS A 95 -13.91 0.33 33.56
N PHE A 96 -12.71 0.22 32.96
CA PHE A 96 -12.28 1.16 31.93
C PHE A 96 -13.11 1.01 30.66
N ILE A 97 -13.34 -0.21 30.18
CA ILE A 97 -14.12 -0.52 28.98
C ILE A 97 -15.59 -0.07 29.16
N LYS A 98 -16.17 -0.33 30.34
CA LYS A 98 -17.56 0.07 30.68
C LYS A 98 -17.81 1.58 30.71
N GLN A 99 -16.75 2.41 30.64
CA GLN A 99 -16.90 3.86 30.50
C GLN A 99 -17.37 4.28 29.11
N TYR A 100 -17.35 3.38 28.13
CA TYR A 100 -17.67 3.68 26.74
C TYR A 100 -18.85 2.84 26.23
N ASP A 101 -19.72 3.46 25.48
CA ASP A 101 -20.83 2.79 24.80
C ASP A 101 -20.34 2.12 23.51
N MET A 102 -19.29 2.69 22.92
CA MET A 102 -18.67 2.18 21.70
C MET A 102 -17.14 2.31 21.74
N ILE A 103 -16.46 1.26 21.30
CA ILE A 103 -15.01 1.25 21.06
C ILE A 103 -14.80 1.00 19.56
N ILE A 104 -14.09 1.88 18.91
CA ILE A 104 -13.74 1.79 17.50
C ILE A 104 -12.27 1.40 17.39
N CYS A 105 -11.99 0.32 16.68
CA CYS A 105 -10.67 -0.23 16.48
C CYS A 105 -10.26 0.00 15.01
N ASP A 106 -9.53 1.09 14.73
CA ASP A 106 -9.09 1.39 13.37
C ASP A 106 -7.78 0.67 13.06
N GLU A 107 -7.66 0.18 11.81
CA GLU A 107 -6.54 -0.61 11.31
C GLU A 107 -6.19 -1.80 12.24
N VAL A 108 -7.23 -2.54 12.63
CA VAL A 108 -7.12 -3.65 13.60
C VAL A 108 -6.14 -4.74 13.18
N HIS A 109 -5.83 -4.88 11.89
CA HIS A 109 -4.81 -5.81 11.40
C HIS A 109 -3.44 -5.54 12.04
N ASN A 110 -3.12 -4.30 12.41
CA ASN A 110 -1.87 -3.99 13.11
C ASN A 110 -1.83 -4.65 14.49
N LEU A 111 -2.93 -4.62 15.24
CA LEU A 111 -3.02 -5.33 16.53
C LEU A 111 -2.80 -6.84 16.38
N LEU A 112 -3.15 -7.41 15.22
CA LEU A 112 -3.00 -8.82 14.91
C LEU A 112 -1.57 -9.15 14.43
N ASP A 113 -0.95 -8.26 13.68
CA ASP A 113 0.44 -8.40 13.21
C ASP A 113 1.45 -8.33 14.37
N TYR A 114 1.15 -7.56 15.41
CA TYR A 114 1.96 -7.47 16.63
C TYR A 114 2.10 -8.79 17.43
N GLN A 115 1.40 -9.85 17.05
CA GLN A 115 1.66 -11.18 17.61
C GLN A 115 3.09 -11.66 17.40
N SER A 116 3.74 -11.22 16.33
CA SER A 116 5.15 -11.53 16.09
C SER A 116 6.09 -10.85 17.09
N PHE A 117 5.63 -9.78 17.74
CA PHE A 117 6.34 -9.10 18.83
C PHE A 117 6.00 -9.74 20.18
N LYS A 118 6.41 -10.98 20.40
CA LYS A 118 6.22 -11.77 21.66
C LYS A 118 6.63 -11.05 22.96
N LYS A 119 7.11 -9.82 22.89
CA LYS A 119 7.66 -9.04 24.02
C LYS A 119 6.75 -7.94 24.54
N ASP A 120 5.67 -7.53 23.83
CA ASP A 120 4.79 -6.46 24.29
C ASP A 120 3.50 -7.02 24.92
N GLY A 121 3.58 -7.27 26.23
CA GLY A 121 2.44 -7.82 27.00
C GLY A 121 1.22 -6.90 27.02
N ASP A 122 1.38 -5.59 26.79
CA ASP A 122 0.28 -4.66 26.81
C ASP A 122 -0.55 -4.76 25.52
N LEU A 123 0.08 -4.98 24.36
CA LEU A 123 -0.63 -5.24 23.12
C LEU A 123 -1.36 -6.58 23.12
N LEU A 124 -0.78 -7.60 23.77
CA LEU A 124 -1.47 -8.89 23.96
C LEU A 124 -2.72 -8.72 24.82
N VAL A 125 -2.62 -7.97 25.92
CA VAL A 125 -3.77 -7.67 26.79
C VAL A 125 -4.82 -6.87 26.03
N ALA A 126 -4.43 -5.84 25.28
CA ALA A 126 -5.35 -5.09 24.43
C ALA A 126 -6.12 -6.00 23.50
N ARG A 127 -5.42 -6.93 22.83
CA ARG A 127 -6.04 -7.89 21.94
C ARG A 127 -7.06 -8.76 22.66
N ILE A 128 -6.68 -9.43 23.76
CA ILE A 128 -7.58 -10.31 24.52
C ILE A 128 -8.84 -9.56 24.92
N LYS A 129 -8.68 -8.33 25.45
CA LYS A 129 -9.81 -7.52 25.91
C LYS A 129 -10.70 -7.02 24.77
N LEU A 130 -10.15 -6.65 23.62
CA LEU A 130 -10.96 -6.15 22.49
C LEU A 130 -11.72 -7.28 21.78
N PHE A 131 -11.22 -8.50 21.84
CA PHE A 131 -11.88 -9.66 21.23
C PHE A 131 -12.85 -10.38 22.20
N ASP A 132 -13.02 -9.86 23.42
CA ASP A 132 -14.00 -10.33 24.37
C ASP A 132 -15.40 -9.69 24.11
N ARG A 133 -16.44 -10.21 24.74
CA ARG A 133 -17.82 -9.68 24.62
C ARG A 133 -18.18 -8.82 25.81
N TYR A 134 -18.86 -7.73 25.51
CA TYR A 134 -19.38 -6.81 26.51
C TYR A 134 -20.87 -6.55 26.28
N GLU A 135 -21.65 -6.59 27.36
CA GLU A 135 -23.10 -6.42 27.29
C GLU A 135 -23.51 -5.01 26.88
N TYR A 136 -22.76 -3.98 27.34
CA TYR A 136 -23.12 -2.58 27.17
C TYR A 136 -22.15 -1.77 26.31
N THR A 137 -21.07 -2.40 25.83
CA THR A 137 -20.07 -1.75 25.00
C THR A 137 -19.99 -2.42 23.63
N LYS A 138 -20.31 -1.69 22.58
CA LYS A 138 -20.14 -2.17 21.21
C LYS A 138 -18.68 -2.01 20.78
N ILE A 139 -18.11 -3.04 20.15
CA ILE A 139 -16.76 -2.95 19.57
C ILE A 139 -16.91 -3.09 18.06
N VAL A 140 -16.39 -2.08 17.33
CA VAL A 140 -16.43 -2.04 15.87
C VAL A 140 -14.99 -1.97 15.34
N PHE A 141 -14.64 -2.91 14.51
CA PHE A 141 -13.30 -3.07 13.94
C PHE A 141 -13.29 -2.62 12.48
N PHE A 142 -12.25 -1.90 12.10
CA PHE A 142 -12.02 -1.47 10.73
C PHE A 142 -10.67 -1.96 10.23
N THR A 143 -10.63 -2.42 8.98
CA THR A 143 -9.39 -2.75 8.27
C THR A 143 -9.56 -2.63 6.76
N ALA A 144 -8.44 -2.36 6.06
CA ALA A 144 -8.38 -2.47 4.60
C ALA A 144 -7.82 -3.83 4.14
N THR A 145 -7.32 -4.66 5.07
CA THR A 145 -6.59 -5.89 4.78
C THR A 145 -7.14 -7.07 5.56
N PRO A 146 -8.08 -7.85 4.98
CA PRO A 146 -8.72 -8.98 5.65
C PRO A 146 -7.79 -10.20 5.87
N TYR A 147 -6.63 -10.23 5.25
CA TYR A 147 -5.74 -11.40 5.25
C TYR A 147 -5.42 -11.98 6.64
N TYR A 148 -5.20 -11.11 7.63
CA TYR A 148 -4.96 -11.56 9.00
C TYR A 148 -6.20 -12.10 9.69
N LEU A 149 -7.38 -11.66 9.28
CA LEU A 149 -8.66 -12.14 9.81
C LEU A 149 -8.91 -13.57 9.37
N ASP A 150 -8.66 -13.89 8.09
CA ASP A 150 -8.76 -15.26 7.58
C ASP A 150 -7.77 -16.19 8.28
N LYS A 151 -6.57 -15.70 8.62
CA LYS A 151 -5.59 -16.45 9.39
C LYS A 151 -6.05 -16.69 10.83
N LEU A 152 -6.59 -15.67 11.48
CA LEU A 152 -7.11 -15.78 12.85
C LEU A 152 -8.33 -16.69 12.92
N ALA A 153 -9.24 -16.59 11.97
CA ALA A 153 -10.40 -17.49 11.89
C ALA A 153 -9.98 -18.95 11.73
N LYS A 154 -8.88 -19.19 11.01
CA LYS A 154 -8.32 -20.55 10.85
C LYS A 154 -7.55 -21.06 12.08
N GLU A 155 -6.91 -20.16 12.82
CA GLU A 155 -6.11 -20.51 14.02
C GLU A 155 -6.97 -20.59 15.29
N ASN A 156 -8.17 -19.99 15.28
CA ASN A 156 -9.09 -19.96 16.42
C ASN A 156 -10.53 -20.14 15.91
N ASP A 157 -11.01 -21.38 15.86
CA ASP A 157 -12.37 -21.72 15.42
C ASP A 157 -13.47 -20.91 16.13
N ASP A 158 -13.22 -20.49 17.38
CA ASP A 158 -14.14 -19.70 18.18
C ASP A 158 -14.23 -18.22 17.77
N LEU A 159 -13.20 -17.64 17.18
CA LEU A 159 -13.21 -16.20 16.82
C LEU A 159 -14.18 -15.89 15.68
N GLY A 160 -14.32 -16.76 14.70
CA GLY A 160 -15.23 -16.58 13.57
C GLY A 160 -16.72 -16.55 13.99
N ALA A 161 -17.06 -17.25 15.08
CA ALA A 161 -18.43 -17.31 15.59
C ALA A 161 -18.88 -16.03 16.31
N TYR A 162 -17.96 -15.13 16.62
CA TYR A 162 -18.22 -13.95 17.45
C TYR A 162 -18.31 -12.63 16.70
N PHE A 163 -17.96 -12.60 15.40
CA PHE A 163 -17.95 -11.37 14.60
C PHE A 163 -18.94 -11.42 13.45
N THR A 164 -19.71 -10.35 13.30
CA THR A 164 -20.40 -10.09 12.04
C THR A 164 -19.44 -9.33 11.13
N THR A 165 -19.03 -9.94 10.03
CA THR A 165 -18.09 -9.32 9.08
C THR A 165 -18.83 -8.78 7.86
N TYR A 166 -18.62 -7.51 7.56
CA TYR A 166 -19.06 -6.84 6.35
C TYR A 166 -17.84 -6.54 5.47
N ASP A 167 -17.71 -7.24 4.35
CA ASP A 167 -16.60 -7.07 3.41
C ASP A 167 -17.02 -6.28 2.17
N PHE A 168 -16.64 -5.02 2.13
CA PHE A 168 -16.88 -4.11 1.01
C PHE A 168 -15.75 -4.10 -0.03
N THR A 169 -14.69 -4.90 0.13
CA THR A 169 -13.54 -4.86 -0.79
C THR A 169 -13.91 -5.22 -2.24
N LYS A 170 -14.97 -6.00 -2.41
CA LYS A 170 -15.50 -6.41 -3.73
C LYS A 170 -16.79 -5.70 -4.11
N HIS A 171 -17.28 -4.79 -3.28
CA HIS A 171 -18.53 -4.08 -3.57
C HIS A 171 -18.37 -3.26 -4.87
N PRO A 172 -19.32 -3.38 -5.85
CA PRO A 172 -19.12 -2.82 -7.20
C PRO A 172 -19.04 -1.30 -7.21
N ASN A 173 -19.70 -0.63 -6.29
CA ASN A 173 -19.78 0.83 -6.24
C ASN A 173 -18.82 1.46 -5.21
N ILE A 174 -18.07 0.68 -4.44
CA ILE A 174 -17.17 1.24 -3.42
C ILE A 174 -16.05 2.06 -4.03
N ASN A 175 -15.85 3.28 -3.52
CA ASN A 175 -14.72 4.09 -3.92
C ASN A 175 -13.40 3.45 -3.47
N ARG A 176 -12.44 3.42 -4.38
CA ARG A 176 -11.09 2.91 -4.15
C ARG A 176 -10.12 3.62 -5.08
N TYR A 177 -8.87 3.72 -4.67
CA TYR A 177 -7.83 4.20 -5.57
C TYR A 177 -7.45 3.12 -6.56
N ILE A 178 -7.28 3.51 -7.83
CA ILE A 178 -7.02 2.62 -8.95
C ILE A 178 -5.57 2.76 -9.39
N GLU A 179 -4.98 1.65 -9.78
CA GLU A 179 -3.74 1.60 -10.55
C GLU A 179 -4.08 1.31 -12.00
N LYS A 180 -3.66 2.16 -12.93
CA LYS A 180 -3.85 1.92 -14.35
C LYS A 180 -3.13 0.65 -14.81
N ARG A 181 -1.95 0.38 -14.21
CA ARG A 181 -1.17 -0.84 -14.44
C ARG A 181 -0.60 -1.36 -13.12
N LYS A 182 -0.38 -2.68 -13.05
CA LYS A 182 0.32 -3.33 -11.96
C LYS A 182 1.44 -4.20 -12.51
N ALA A 183 2.65 -3.99 -12.01
CA ALA A 183 3.84 -4.78 -12.33
C ALA A 183 4.39 -5.49 -11.10
N PHE A 184 5.26 -6.47 -11.32
CA PHE A 184 5.86 -7.27 -10.26
C PHE A 184 7.38 -7.28 -10.39
N ILE A 185 8.04 -7.24 -9.24
CA ILE A 185 9.48 -7.45 -9.10
C ILE A 185 9.71 -8.59 -8.11
N ASN A 186 10.80 -9.33 -8.23
CA ASN A 186 11.21 -10.32 -7.24
C ASN A 186 12.53 -9.95 -6.55
N HIS A 187 13.33 -9.08 -7.15
CA HIS A 187 14.58 -8.60 -6.59
C HIS A 187 14.70 -7.08 -6.62
N ILE A 188 15.33 -6.48 -5.61
CA ILE A 188 15.47 -5.03 -5.47
C ILE A 188 16.16 -4.38 -6.67
N SER A 189 17.12 -5.06 -7.30
CA SER A 189 17.81 -4.55 -8.50
C SER A 189 16.87 -4.36 -9.71
N GLN A 190 15.72 -5.02 -9.74
CA GLN A 190 14.74 -4.84 -10.81
C GLN A 190 13.96 -3.52 -10.70
N ILE A 191 14.04 -2.83 -9.58
CA ILE A 191 13.50 -1.48 -9.41
C ILE A 191 14.18 -0.51 -10.36
N GLN A 192 15.48 -0.70 -10.61
CA GLN A 192 16.25 0.04 -11.59
C GLN A 192 15.55 0.11 -12.95
N PHE A 193 15.14 -1.05 -13.44
CA PHE A 193 14.42 -1.16 -14.70
C PHE A 193 13.13 -0.33 -14.75
N GLN A 194 12.35 -0.33 -13.65
CA GLN A 194 11.13 0.47 -13.58
C GLN A 194 11.43 1.98 -13.64
N LEU A 195 12.50 2.41 -12.97
CA LEU A 195 12.93 3.81 -13.02
C LEU A 195 13.42 4.21 -14.42
N ASP A 196 14.20 3.34 -15.09
CA ASP A 196 14.70 3.58 -16.43
C ASP A 196 13.55 3.71 -17.47
N GLN A 197 12.49 2.91 -17.34
CA GLN A 197 11.29 3.02 -18.19
C GLN A 197 10.59 4.36 -18.07
N TYR A 198 10.68 5.02 -16.92
CA TYR A 198 10.02 6.29 -16.65
C TYR A 198 10.96 7.50 -16.73
N GLU A 199 12.22 7.33 -17.18
CA GLU A 199 13.22 8.40 -17.26
C GLU A 199 12.68 9.65 -17.96
N GLN A 200 12.04 9.49 -19.09
CA GLN A 200 11.45 10.61 -19.86
C GLN A 200 10.29 11.28 -19.11
N SER A 201 9.52 10.51 -18.35
CA SER A 201 8.41 11.05 -17.55
C SER A 201 8.93 11.85 -16.35
N PHE A 202 10.01 11.42 -15.69
CA PHE A 202 10.68 12.21 -14.66
C PHE A 202 11.21 13.54 -15.23
N LYS A 203 11.78 13.50 -16.44
CA LYS A 203 12.42 14.66 -17.05
C LYS A 203 11.42 15.68 -17.62
N TYR A 204 10.34 15.21 -18.26
CA TYR A 204 9.47 16.08 -19.05
C TYR A 204 8.05 16.20 -18.51
N ARG A 205 7.63 15.36 -17.59
CA ARG A 205 6.26 15.35 -17.06
C ARG A 205 6.20 15.60 -15.54
N ASN A 206 7.32 15.99 -14.93
CA ASN A 206 7.42 16.20 -13.49
C ASN A 206 6.95 14.97 -12.65
N LEU A 207 7.11 13.77 -13.20
CA LEU A 207 6.71 12.55 -12.50
C LEU A 207 7.45 12.43 -11.17
N LYS A 208 6.71 12.09 -10.12
CA LYS A 208 7.27 11.72 -8.83
C LYS A 208 7.01 10.24 -8.54
N CYS A 209 7.91 9.64 -7.77
CA CYS A 209 7.85 8.23 -7.41
C CYS A 209 7.88 8.04 -5.89
N LEU A 210 6.97 7.19 -5.38
CA LEU A 210 7.05 6.64 -4.04
C LEU A 210 7.71 5.26 -4.09
N ILE A 211 8.78 5.05 -3.33
CA ILE A 211 9.38 3.73 -3.12
C ILE A 211 9.23 3.36 -1.64
N TYR A 212 8.59 2.24 -1.37
CA TYR A 212 8.50 1.65 -0.05
C TYR A 212 9.47 0.47 0.07
N THR A 213 10.24 0.42 1.17
CA THR A 213 11.07 -0.72 1.52
C THR A 213 11.12 -0.94 3.03
N SER A 214 11.50 -2.15 3.48
CA SER A 214 11.34 -2.54 4.88
C SER A 214 12.46 -2.05 5.80
N ASN A 215 13.66 -1.80 5.28
CA ASN A 215 14.84 -1.48 6.09
C ASN A 215 15.65 -0.30 5.53
N ILE A 216 16.45 0.33 6.40
CA ILE A 216 17.23 1.53 6.06
C ILE A 216 18.37 1.21 5.10
N SER A 217 18.96 0.01 5.14
CA SER A 217 20.02 -0.38 4.21
C SER A 217 19.52 -0.44 2.77
N ASP A 218 18.33 -1.01 2.55
CA ASP A 218 17.70 -1.00 1.24
C ASP A 218 17.34 0.42 0.79
N MET A 219 16.93 1.30 1.72
CA MET A 219 16.65 2.71 1.39
C MET A 219 17.89 3.39 0.85
N LYS A 220 19.05 3.24 1.50
CA LYS A 220 20.32 3.82 1.05
C LYS A 220 20.75 3.26 -0.30
N PHE A 221 20.64 1.95 -0.51
CA PHE A 221 20.92 1.33 -1.79
C PHE A 221 20.05 1.91 -2.92
N LEU A 222 18.75 2.11 -2.65
CA LEU A 222 17.79 2.70 -3.59
C LEU A 222 18.08 4.19 -3.83
N GLU A 223 18.51 4.92 -2.81
CA GLU A 223 18.94 6.31 -2.91
C GLU A 223 20.12 6.45 -3.87
N ASP A 224 21.20 5.66 -3.67
CA ASP A 224 22.36 5.64 -4.56
C ASP A 224 21.99 5.27 -6.00
N MET A 225 21.09 4.31 -6.15
CA MET A 225 20.57 3.90 -7.45
C MET A 225 19.81 5.04 -8.16
N CYS A 226 19.01 5.81 -7.43
CA CYS A 226 18.30 6.97 -7.98
C CYS A 226 19.28 8.09 -8.37
N ILE A 227 20.24 8.41 -7.50
CA ILE A 227 21.29 9.44 -7.77
C ILE A 227 22.08 9.11 -9.02
N SER A 228 22.47 7.85 -9.21
CA SER A 228 23.22 7.40 -10.42
C SER A 228 22.43 7.60 -11.74
N ARG A 229 21.11 7.89 -11.65
CA ARG A 229 20.20 8.18 -12.76
C ARG A 229 19.77 9.65 -12.85
N ASN A 230 20.49 10.53 -12.16
CA ASN A 230 20.16 11.95 -12.08
C ASN A 230 18.74 12.20 -11.52
N LEU A 231 18.18 11.25 -10.76
CA LEU A 231 16.98 11.47 -9.98
C LEU A 231 17.36 12.15 -8.65
N LYS A 232 16.38 12.80 -8.03
CA LYS A 232 16.56 13.51 -6.77
C LYS A 232 15.78 12.80 -5.66
N PRO A 233 16.35 11.75 -5.05
CA PRO A 233 15.71 10.99 -3.99
C PRO A 233 15.81 11.69 -2.65
N ILE A 234 14.86 11.38 -1.77
CA ILE A 234 14.92 11.65 -0.34
C ILE A 234 14.42 10.45 0.44
N CYS A 235 15.19 10.03 1.45
CA CYS A 235 14.83 8.92 2.34
C CYS A 235 14.24 9.45 3.63
N ILE A 236 13.07 8.96 4.05
CA ILE A 236 12.42 9.35 5.32
C ILE A 236 12.07 8.09 6.10
N TRP A 237 12.54 8.02 7.36
CA TRP A 237 12.29 6.92 8.29
C TRP A 237 11.82 7.43 9.67
N SER A 238 11.82 6.59 10.69
CA SER A 238 11.41 6.98 12.04
C SER A 238 12.37 7.96 12.69
N THR A 239 11.85 8.96 13.37
CA THR A 239 12.65 9.82 14.25
C THR A 239 13.28 9.07 15.44
N ASN A 240 12.75 7.90 15.78
CA ASN A 240 13.23 7.04 16.86
C ASN A 240 14.14 5.91 16.36
N ALA A 241 14.61 5.97 15.12
CA ALA A 241 15.56 4.98 14.59
C ALA A 241 16.95 5.19 15.18
N ASP A 242 17.73 4.12 15.28
CA ASP A 242 19.13 4.17 15.74
C ASP A 242 20.00 5.07 14.86
N ILE A 243 19.63 5.24 13.60
CA ILE A 243 20.28 6.16 12.66
C ILE A 243 19.40 7.42 12.58
N PRO A 244 19.85 8.57 13.10
CA PRO A 244 19.10 9.80 13.02
C PRO A 244 18.99 10.31 11.57
N MET A 245 17.87 10.96 11.27
CA MET A 245 17.71 11.69 10.01
C MET A 245 18.53 12.99 10.04
N THR A 246 18.96 13.44 8.86
CA THR A 246 19.59 14.75 8.67
C THR A 246 18.56 15.88 8.85
N GLU A 247 19.03 17.11 9.02
CA GLU A 247 18.16 18.30 9.08
C GLU A 247 17.31 18.45 7.80
N GLU A 248 17.89 18.15 6.65
CA GLU A 248 17.20 18.18 5.36
C GLU A 248 16.07 17.14 5.31
N GLN A 249 16.31 15.91 5.75
CA GLN A 249 15.29 14.86 5.83
C GLN A 249 14.16 15.24 6.79
N LEU A 250 14.49 15.84 7.93
CA LEU A 250 13.50 16.32 8.88
C LEU A 250 12.63 17.43 8.29
N LYS A 251 13.24 18.39 7.61
CA LYS A 251 12.53 19.48 6.91
C LYS A 251 11.55 18.94 5.86
N VAL A 252 12.02 18.00 5.01
CA VAL A 252 11.15 17.40 3.99
C VAL A 252 10.02 16.59 4.61
N ARG A 253 10.32 15.86 5.71
CA ARG A 253 9.31 15.11 6.45
C ARG A 253 8.23 16.02 7.03
N GLU A 254 8.59 17.13 7.65
CA GLU A 254 7.65 18.11 8.20
C GLU A 254 6.78 18.71 7.10
N TYR A 255 7.38 19.13 6.00
CA TYR A 255 6.66 19.64 4.84
C TYR A 255 5.65 18.61 4.29
N LEU A 256 6.07 17.36 4.14
CA LEU A 256 5.20 16.26 3.67
C LEU A 256 4.03 16.01 4.63
N LEU A 257 4.25 16.07 5.94
CA LEU A 257 3.19 15.87 6.95
C LEU A 257 2.19 17.04 6.98
N GLU A 258 2.64 18.23 6.69
CA GLU A 258 1.81 19.45 6.71
C GLU A 258 1.00 19.60 5.42
N HIS A 259 1.65 19.41 4.26
CA HIS A 259 1.07 19.72 2.94
C HIS A 259 0.60 18.47 2.17
N GLY A 260 1.08 17.28 2.55
CA GLY A 260 0.81 16.05 1.79
C GLY A 260 1.50 15.99 0.43
N GLU A 261 2.47 16.85 0.18
CA GLU A 261 3.21 16.98 -1.07
C GLU A 261 4.70 16.79 -0.85
N LEU A 262 5.40 16.23 -1.83
CA LEU A 262 6.85 16.15 -1.80
C LEU A 262 7.46 17.52 -2.08
N LEU A 263 8.34 17.97 -1.20
CA LEU A 263 9.02 19.27 -1.31
C LEU A 263 9.66 19.43 -2.70
N GLU A 264 9.55 20.63 -3.26
CA GLU A 264 10.14 20.95 -4.55
C GLU A 264 11.65 20.67 -4.55
N GLY A 265 12.15 20.20 -5.67
CA GLY A 265 13.55 19.78 -5.81
C GLY A 265 13.76 18.27 -5.66
N TYR A 266 12.77 17.50 -5.15
CA TYR A 266 12.80 16.05 -5.08
C TYR A 266 11.77 15.43 -6.03
N ASN A 267 12.10 14.26 -6.60
CA ASN A 267 11.19 13.50 -7.45
C ASN A 267 11.05 12.02 -7.05
N VAL A 268 11.82 11.56 -6.06
CA VAL A 268 11.69 10.21 -5.50
C VAL A 268 11.63 10.28 -3.99
N LEU A 269 10.53 9.81 -3.41
CA LEU A 269 10.34 9.65 -1.97
C LEU A 269 10.54 8.18 -1.60
N ILE A 270 11.51 7.89 -0.72
CA ILE A 270 11.78 6.54 -0.23
C ILE A 270 11.39 6.48 1.24
N ILE A 271 10.45 5.57 1.58
CA ILE A 271 9.92 5.43 2.94
C ILE A 271 9.99 3.98 3.42
N ASN A 272 9.90 3.81 4.74
CA ASN A 272 9.75 2.50 5.37
C ASN A 272 8.48 2.44 6.24
N ARG A 273 8.26 1.30 6.90
CA ARG A 273 7.09 1.05 7.75
C ARG A 273 6.87 2.12 8.83
N ALA A 274 7.92 2.65 9.39
CA ALA A 274 7.82 3.64 10.47
C ALA A 274 7.25 4.99 9.99
N THR A 275 7.47 5.33 8.71
CA THR A 275 6.92 6.53 8.08
C THR A 275 5.55 6.25 7.44
N GLU A 276 5.23 4.97 7.21
CA GLU A 276 4.00 4.53 6.59
C GLU A 276 2.76 5.02 7.35
N THR A 277 2.82 5.10 8.66
CA THR A 277 1.70 5.55 9.49
C THR A 277 1.69 7.06 9.67
N GLY A 278 0.61 7.71 9.20
CA GLY A 278 0.37 9.16 9.38
C GLY A 278 0.74 10.05 8.19
N VAL A 279 1.36 9.54 7.13
CA VAL A 279 1.62 10.30 5.91
C VAL A 279 0.48 10.10 4.91
N ASN A 280 -0.12 11.18 4.44
CA ASN A 280 -1.09 11.20 3.36
C ASN A 280 -0.51 11.99 2.20
N ILE A 281 -0.23 11.34 1.09
CA ILE A 281 0.35 11.95 -0.10
C ILE A 281 -0.78 12.30 -1.06
N ILE A 282 -1.03 13.59 -1.24
CA ILE A 282 -2.02 14.13 -2.18
C ILE A 282 -1.38 14.72 -3.44
N ASP A 283 -0.05 14.69 -3.51
CA ASP A 283 0.76 15.18 -4.62
C ASP A 283 0.39 14.47 -5.93
N LYS A 284 -0.25 15.19 -6.84
CA LYS A 284 -0.79 14.65 -8.11
C LYS A 284 0.29 14.15 -9.08
N ASP A 285 1.53 14.56 -8.90
CA ASP A 285 2.67 14.10 -9.71
C ASP A 285 3.20 12.75 -9.23
N MET A 286 2.79 12.26 -8.04
CA MET A 286 3.18 10.97 -7.45
C MET A 286 2.44 9.80 -8.13
N ASN A 287 2.76 9.53 -9.41
CA ASN A 287 2.05 8.56 -10.24
C ASN A 287 2.74 7.20 -10.42
N LEU A 288 3.94 7.03 -9.86
CA LEU A 288 4.66 5.76 -9.80
C LEU A 288 4.82 5.34 -8.33
N VAL A 289 4.34 4.15 -7.98
CA VAL A 289 4.48 3.58 -6.64
C VAL A 289 5.17 2.23 -6.73
N ILE A 290 6.29 2.07 -6.02
CA ILE A 290 7.08 0.84 -5.99
C ILE A 290 7.10 0.32 -4.54
N VAL A 291 6.67 -0.92 -4.33
CA VAL A 291 6.59 -1.52 -3.01
C VAL A 291 7.47 -2.76 -2.93
N ASN A 292 8.65 -2.60 -2.31
CA ASN A 292 9.67 -3.65 -2.16
C ASN A 292 9.43 -4.49 -0.90
N THR A 293 8.26 -5.10 -0.79
CA THR A 293 7.94 -6.09 0.25
C THR A 293 6.98 -7.14 -0.29
N THR A 294 7.11 -8.39 0.15
CA THR A 294 6.18 -9.48 -0.18
C THR A 294 4.96 -9.52 0.76
N ASN A 295 4.97 -8.73 1.83
CA ASN A 295 3.86 -8.65 2.76
C ASN A 295 2.70 -7.88 2.13
N ILE A 296 1.59 -8.58 1.86
CA ILE A 296 0.40 -8.04 1.19
C ILE A 296 -0.18 -6.85 1.97
N THR A 297 -0.21 -6.91 3.29
CA THR A 297 -0.70 -5.82 4.12
C THR A 297 0.13 -4.56 3.92
N GLN A 298 1.46 -4.69 3.98
CA GLN A 298 2.36 -3.56 3.71
C GLN A 298 2.22 -3.04 2.27
N GLN A 299 1.98 -3.92 1.29
CA GLN A 299 1.72 -3.49 -0.08
C GLN A 299 0.47 -2.60 -0.17
N VAL A 300 -0.62 -3.02 0.46
CA VAL A 300 -1.88 -2.26 0.49
C VAL A 300 -1.69 -0.94 1.25
N GLN A 301 -1.01 -0.97 2.39
CA GLN A 301 -0.77 0.22 3.21
C GLN A 301 0.13 1.24 2.50
N ALA A 302 1.26 0.80 1.95
CA ALA A 302 2.19 1.66 1.23
C ALA A 302 1.51 2.33 0.01
N ARG A 303 0.77 1.54 -0.81
CA ARG A 303 -0.02 2.08 -1.92
C ARG A 303 -1.07 3.08 -1.44
N GLY A 304 -1.71 2.79 -0.33
CA GLY A 304 -2.75 3.62 0.26
C GLY A 304 -2.27 4.98 0.76
N ARG A 305 -0.96 5.21 0.91
CA ARG A 305 -0.43 6.53 1.27
C ARG A 305 -0.62 7.55 0.16
N VAL A 306 -0.58 7.13 -1.10
CA VAL A 306 -0.93 8.00 -2.23
C VAL A 306 -2.45 8.05 -2.38
N ARG A 307 -3.04 9.21 -2.10
CA ARG A 307 -4.48 9.44 -1.96
C ARG A 307 -5.18 9.80 -3.27
N HIS A 308 -4.69 9.25 -4.36
CA HIS A 308 -5.30 9.35 -5.69
C HIS A 308 -4.93 8.13 -6.55
N ASP A 309 -5.49 8.03 -7.73
CA ASP A 309 -5.14 7.01 -8.72
C ASP A 309 -3.71 7.19 -9.19
N VAL A 310 -3.00 6.08 -9.48
CA VAL A 310 -1.63 6.12 -9.99
C VAL A 310 -1.53 5.44 -11.34
N ASP A 311 -0.51 5.82 -12.12
CA ASP A 311 -0.28 5.23 -13.44
C ASP A 311 0.29 3.82 -13.34
N LEU A 312 1.20 3.59 -12.38
CA LEU A 312 1.81 2.28 -12.18
C LEU A 312 2.03 1.97 -10.70
N LEU A 313 1.57 0.80 -10.28
CA LEU A 313 1.96 0.16 -9.04
C LEU A 313 2.87 -1.02 -9.33
N VAL A 314 4.07 -1.02 -8.74
CA VAL A 314 5.02 -2.14 -8.80
C VAL A 314 5.10 -2.78 -7.42
N VAL A 315 4.85 -4.08 -7.32
CA VAL A 315 4.90 -4.81 -6.04
C VAL A 315 5.87 -5.97 -6.09
N LYS A 316 6.51 -6.26 -4.96
CA LYS A 316 7.39 -7.41 -4.83
C LYS A 316 6.56 -8.69 -4.72
N THR A 317 6.99 -9.73 -5.46
CA THR A 317 6.45 -11.09 -5.37
C THR A 317 7.44 -12.00 -4.65
N HIS A 318 6.99 -13.20 -4.27
CA HIS A 318 7.88 -14.24 -3.78
C HIS A 318 8.82 -14.71 -4.92
N GLU A 319 10.05 -15.09 -4.56
CA GLU A 319 11.09 -15.49 -5.54
C GLU A 319 10.64 -16.63 -6.47
N ASN A 320 9.74 -17.49 -5.99
CA ASN A 320 9.22 -18.63 -6.75
C ASN A 320 8.00 -18.30 -7.64
N GLU A 321 7.44 -17.10 -7.56
CA GLU A 321 6.37 -16.70 -8.47
C GLU A 321 6.99 -16.28 -9.82
N LYS A 322 6.48 -16.84 -10.90
CA LYS A 322 6.85 -16.40 -12.26
C LYS A 322 6.54 -14.91 -12.39
N VAL A 323 7.57 -14.10 -12.50
CA VAL A 323 7.45 -12.65 -12.65
C VAL A 323 6.63 -12.39 -13.91
N LYS A 324 5.41 -11.92 -13.71
CA LYS A 324 4.62 -11.33 -14.80
C LYS A 324 5.17 -9.93 -15.06
N LEU A 325 6.27 -9.85 -15.80
CA LEU A 325 6.85 -8.58 -16.22
C LEU A 325 5.76 -7.73 -16.89
N ALA A 326 5.58 -6.50 -16.43
CA ALA A 326 4.86 -5.50 -17.21
C ALA A 326 5.81 -5.00 -18.31
N LEU A 327 6.03 -5.84 -19.30
CA LEU A 327 6.85 -5.51 -20.44
C LEU A 327 5.96 -4.72 -21.40
N GLU A 328 6.11 -3.42 -21.46
CA GLU A 328 5.66 -2.64 -22.61
C GLU A 328 6.87 -2.41 -23.51
N ILE A 329 6.80 -2.94 -24.70
CA ILE A 329 7.81 -2.70 -25.74
C ILE A 329 7.62 -1.27 -26.25
N ASP A 330 8.73 -0.53 -26.32
CA ASP A 330 8.74 0.81 -26.93
C ASP A 330 8.09 0.72 -28.33
N GLU A 331 7.14 1.62 -28.62
CA GLU A 331 6.42 1.65 -29.88
C GLU A 331 7.36 1.73 -31.09
N LYS A 332 8.54 2.35 -30.91
CA LYS A 332 9.59 2.42 -31.94
C LYS A 332 10.21 1.06 -32.29
N LEU A 333 10.07 0.06 -31.44
CA LEU A 333 10.54 -1.29 -31.65
C LEU A 333 9.44 -2.23 -32.16
N LEU A 334 8.20 -1.72 -32.26
CA LEU A 334 7.08 -2.48 -32.79
C LEU A 334 7.03 -2.41 -34.32
N ASN A 335 6.67 -3.50 -34.97
CA ASN A 335 6.50 -3.62 -36.40
C ASN A 335 7.75 -3.33 -37.27
N VAL A 336 8.93 -3.31 -36.66
CA VAL A 336 10.21 -3.14 -37.33
C VAL A 336 11.01 -4.43 -37.41
N ASP A 337 11.90 -4.54 -38.41
CA ASP A 337 12.82 -5.66 -38.57
C ASP A 337 14.01 -5.50 -37.62
N LEU A 338 14.10 -6.32 -36.60
CA LEU A 338 15.16 -6.31 -35.61
C LEU A 338 16.12 -7.48 -35.82
N LEU A 339 17.41 -7.27 -35.75
CA LEU A 339 18.40 -8.37 -35.69
C LEU A 339 18.42 -8.97 -34.29
N LYS A 340 19.02 -10.15 -34.14
CA LYS A 340 19.20 -10.79 -32.82
C LYS A 340 19.91 -9.87 -31.85
N THR A 341 20.94 -9.18 -32.27
CA THR A 341 21.69 -8.19 -31.48
C THR A 341 20.79 -7.02 -31.05
N ASP A 342 19.93 -6.52 -31.94
CA ASP A 342 18.98 -5.47 -31.57
C ASP A 342 18.02 -5.93 -30.46
N ILE A 343 17.53 -7.18 -30.55
CA ILE A 343 16.66 -7.76 -29.50
C ILE A 343 17.42 -7.89 -28.18
N GLU A 344 18.69 -8.37 -28.24
CA GLU A 344 19.52 -8.51 -27.06
C GLU A 344 19.81 -7.16 -26.41
N ASP A 345 20.25 -6.18 -27.17
CA ASP A 345 20.69 -4.88 -26.64
C ASP A 345 19.51 -3.95 -26.30
N LYS A 346 18.54 -3.79 -27.22
CA LYS A 346 17.45 -2.82 -27.08
C LYS A 346 16.27 -3.33 -26.26
N ILE A 347 16.19 -4.64 -26.02
CA ILE A 347 15.10 -5.24 -25.26
C ILE A 347 15.64 -6.03 -24.06
N ILE A 348 16.41 -7.10 -24.28
CA ILE A 348 16.81 -8.01 -23.18
C ILE A 348 17.74 -7.31 -22.20
N HIS A 349 18.78 -6.64 -22.67
CA HIS A 349 19.73 -5.94 -21.81
C HIS A 349 19.16 -4.60 -21.32
N ALA A 350 18.56 -3.81 -22.20
CA ALA A 350 17.97 -2.51 -21.84
C ALA A 350 16.86 -2.66 -20.79
N TYR A 351 16.08 -3.75 -20.86
CA TYR A 351 15.03 -4.05 -19.90
C TYR A 351 15.50 -4.99 -18.78
N GLY A 352 16.78 -5.34 -18.71
CA GLY A 352 17.35 -6.17 -17.66
C GLY A 352 16.66 -7.54 -17.49
N LEU A 353 16.17 -8.12 -18.59
CA LEU A 353 15.37 -9.35 -18.57
C LEU A 353 16.24 -10.55 -18.23
N LYS A 354 16.18 -11.01 -16.99
CA LYS A 354 16.94 -12.13 -16.46
C LYS A 354 16.03 -13.23 -15.93
N ASP A 355 16.55 -14.47 -15.96
CA ASP A 355 15.89 -15.62 -15.39
C ASP A 355 16.14 -15.74 -13.87
N GLU A 356 15.57 -16.78 -13.25
CA GLU A 356 15.74 -17.10 -11.83
C GLU A 356 17.20 -17.33 -11.41
N TRP A 357 18.09 -17.60 -12.38
CA TRP A 357 19.52 -17.81 -12.19
C TRP A 357 20.35 -16.56 -12.50
N ASN A 358 19.70 -15.39 -12.61
CA ASN A 358 20.33 -14.10 -12.95
C ASN A 358 21.00 -14.07 -14.33
N ARG A 359 20.61 -14.96 -15.26
CA ARG A 359 21.10 -15.00 -16.64
C ARG A 359 20.13 -14.25 -17.54
N PHE A 360 20.64 -13.45 -18.49
CA PHE A 360 19.78 -12.77 -19.46
C PHE A 360 18.92 -13.74 -20.25
N TYR A 361 17.71 -13.31 -20.60
CA TYR A 361 16.81 -14.10 -21.43
C TYR A 361 17.46 -14.43 -22.78
N SER A 362 17.21 -15.62 -23.26
CA SER A 362 17.40 -15.91 -24.70
C SER A 362 16.26 -15.28 -25.50
N VAL A 363 16.50 -15.00 -26.78
CA VAL A 363 15.45 -14.48 -27.69
C VAL A 363 14.21 -15.39 -27.73
N LYS A 364 14.41 -16.71 -27.63
CA LYS A 364 13.29 -17.67 -27.54
C LYS A 364 12.50 -17.49 -26.26
N ARG A 365 13.16 -17.28 -25.12
CA ARG A 365 12.48 -17.05 -23.82
C ARG A 365 11.74 -15.72 -23.82
N LEU A 366 12.29 -14.69 -24.46
CA LEU A 366 11.61 -13.41 -24.65
C LEU A 366 10.30 -13.59 -25.42
N ALA A 367 10.32 -14.34 -26.54
CA ALA A 367 9.11 -14.61 -27.33
C ALA A 367 7.99 -15.18 -26.48
N THR A 368 8.31 -16.21 -25.66
CA THR A 368 7.37 -16.84 -24.74
C THR A 368 6.87 -15.86 -23.64
N ALA A 369 7.72 -14.95 -23.20
CA ALA A 369 7.35 -13.97 -22.17
C ALA A 369 6.46 -12.83 -22.71
N LEU A 370 6.56 -12.53 -23.99
CA LEU A 370 5.79 -11.49 -24.69
C LEU A 370 4.35 -11.92 -25.00
N GLU A 371 4.13 -13.20 -25.31
CA GLU A 371 2.83 -13.70 -25.75
C GLU A 371 1.68 -13.45 -24.74
N PRO A 372 1.83 -13.75 -23.44
CA PRO A 372 0.79 -13.44 -22.46
C PRO A 372 0.57 -11.95 -22.23
N LYS A 373 1.41 -11.09 -22.81
CA LYS A 373 1.35 -9.63 -22.72
C LYS A 373 0.66 -8.97 -23.91
N GLY A 374 0.14 -9.78 -24.82
CA GLY A 374 -0.50 -9.27 -26.01
C GLY A 374 0.48 -8.86 -27.09
N TYR A 375 1.69 -9.41 -27.09
CA TYR A 375 2.65 -9.23 -28.18
C TYR A 375 2.93 -10.57 -28.87
N LYS A 376 3.11 -10.54 -30.17
CA LYS A 376 3.58 -11.68 -30.95
C LYS A 376 4.97 -11.37 -31.48
N MET A 377 5.91 -12.29 -31.32
CA MET A 377 7.24 -12.18 -31.90
C MET A 377 7.44 -13.28 -32.94
N GLU A 378 7.66 -12.87 -34.18
CA GLU A 378 7.91 -13.76 -35.31
C GLU A 378 9.35 -13.61 -35.80
N SER A 379 9.92 -14.70 -36.31
CA SER A 379 11.23 -14.66 -36.95
C SER A 379 11.16 -15.14 -38.38
N TYR A 380 11.91 -14.49 -39.25
CA TYR A 380 11.99 -14.85 -40.66
C TYR A 380 13.38 -14.55 -41.21
N ARG A 381 13.70 -15.17 -42.35
CA ARG A 381 14.99 -15.00 -43.03
C ARG A 381 14.87 -14.08 -44.23
N LYS A 382 15.78 -13.13 -44.33
CA LYS A 382 15.86 -12.17 -45.45
C LYS A 382 17.29 -12.09 -45.95
N THR A 383 17.46 -12.05 -47.27
CA THR A 383 18.77 -11.84 -47.89
C THR A 383 19.02 -10.35 -48.07
N VAL A 384 20.06 -9.81 -47.45
CA VAL A 384 20.48 -8.42 -47.58
C VAL A 384 21.92 -8.41 -48.10
N LYS A 385 22.12 -7.74 -49.25
CA LYS A 385 23.44 -7.66 -49.92
C LYS A 385 24.10 -9.03 -50.10
N GLY A 386 23.36 -10.05 -50.53
CA GLY A 386 23.87 -11.39 -50.79
C GLY A 386 24.09 -12.27 -49.55
N LYS A 387 23.89 -11.76 -48.33
CA LYS A 387 23.99 -12.52 -47.05
C LYS A 387 22.63 -12.77 -46.46
N LYS A 388 22.40 -13.95 -45.92
CA LYS A 388 21.15 -14.35 -45.23
C LYS A 388 21.22 -13.94 -43.76
N TYR A 389 20.20 -13.17 -43.30
CA TYR A 389 20.03 -12.76 -41.92
C TYR A 389 18.69 -13.26 -41.41
N THR A 390 18.64 -13.55 -40.10
CA THR A 390 17.38 -13.79 -39.38
C THR A 390 16.94 -12.50 -38.75
N PHE A 391 15.75 -12.03 -39.10
CA PHE A 391 15.09 -10.88 -38.50
C PHE A 391 13.97 -11.35 -37.57
N TYR A 392 13.68 -10.52 -36.59
CA TYR A 392 12.61 -10.67 -35.62
C TYR A 392 11.69 -9.46 -35.74
N LYS A 393 10.40 -9.69 -35.66
CA LYS A 393 9.37 -8.64 -35.68
C LYS A 393 8.46 -8.83 -34.49
N ILE A 394 8.26 -7.77 -33.70
CA ILE A 394 7.34 -7.76 -32.57
C ILE A 394 6.11 -6.96 -32.96
N THR A 395 4.94 -7.57 -32.81
CA THR A 395 3.63 -6.98 -33.13
C THR A 395 2.80 -6.95 -31.85
N LYS A 396 2.09 -5.86 -31.60
CA LYS A 396 1.07 -5.80 -30.55
C LYS A 396 -0.20 -6.47 -31.09
N LEU A 397 -0.76 -7.39 -30.32
CA LEU A 397 -2.02 -8.04 -30.66
C LEU A 397 -3.16 -7.12 -30.23
N ASP A 398 -4.05 -6.78 -31.13
CA ASP A 398 -5.30 -6.11 -30.82
C ASP A 398 -6.13 -7.06 -29.94
N LYS A 399 -6.64 -6.53 -28.83
CA LYS A 399 -7.52 -7.28 -27.91
C LYS A 399 -8.94 -7.23 -28.40
#